data_6a71fff144792a36b51b23c5d199059f
#
_entry.id   6a71fff144792a36b51b23c5d199059f
#
_cell.length_a   1.000
_cell.length_b   1.000
_cell.length_c   1.000
_cell.angle_alpha   90.00
_cell.angle_beta   90.00
_cell.angle_gamma   90.00
#
_symmetry.space_group_name_H-M   'P 1'
#
loop_
_entity.id
_entity.type
_entity.pdbx_description
1 polymer ?
#
loop_
_entity_poly.entity_id
_entity_poly.type
_entity_poly.pdbx_seq_one_letter_code
_entity_poly.pdbx_strand_id
1 'polypeptide(L)'
;MTDRRDFIKQTGLLSLAGMMGANQVAMAEKPNKVYAPTPSTWADGSRLVVSATMLFEAGGQPDNAPSPFPPNMKPGYKDLPATTWYEYGYKEGIPRMLDNWDKLGIKVTSHMVGSAVLRNPALAKEIVDRGHEASGHGMTWKDEYDMSYDEEKKFIKDGLDAIKKVTGQTAVGYNANFLRRSENTLKILQELGCIYHIDDLSRDEPFIIKVNQKDFAVVPYTVRNNDLGMIELRNYSPDQFMTQIKMEFDQLYEESATRRRQLSLTFHDRVSGTPQMVRAATELITYMQK
;
A
#
# COMPACT_ATOMS: atom_id res chain seq x y z
N MET A 1 -3.48 36.99 31.49
CA MET A 1 -3.23 35.86 30.60
C MET A 1 -2.03 36.22 29.74
N THR A 2 -0.85 35.78 30.12
CA THR A 2 0.43 36.04 29.42
C THR A 2 0.50 35.09 28.21
N ASP A 3 0.77 35.70 27.05
CA ASP A 3 0.88 34.99 25.77
C ASP A 3 2.03 33.98 25.78
N ARG A 4 1.83 32.79 25.24
CA ARG A 4 2.82 31.72 25.12
C ARG A 4 4.12 32.15 24.41
N ARG A 5 4.09 33.25 23.68
CA ARG A 5 5.26 33.82 22.98
C ARG A 5 6.25 34.54 23.88
N ASP A 6 5.77 35.05 25.03
CA ASP A 6 6.62 35.79 25.96
C ASP A 6 7.44 34.86 26.90
N PHE A 7 7.00 33.62 27.10
CA PHE A 7 7.70 32.65 27.94
C PHE A 7 9.02 32.17 27.31
N ILE A 8 9.09 32.13 25.96
CA ILE A 8 10.30 31.65 25.24
C ILE A 8 11.39 32.74 25.17
N LYS A 9 11.05 34.01 25.37
CA LYS A 9 12.01 35.14 25.33
C LYS A 9 12.71 35.42 26.64
N GLN A 10 12.25 34.90 27.77
CA GLN A 10 12.82 35.21 29.09
C GLN A 10 13.86 34.21 29.60
N THR A 11 14.10 33.10 28.93
CA THR A 11 15.11 32.10 29.33
C THR A 11 16.45 32.20 28.57
N GLY A 12 16.62 33.23 27.74
CA GLY A 12 17.80 33.38 26.85
C GLY A 12 18.80 34.50 27.20
N LEU A 13 18.70 35.14 28.37
CA LEU A 13 19.58 36.29 28.70
C LEU A 13 20.14 36.22 30.12
N LEU A 14 21.11 35.33 30.34
CA LEU A 14 22.07 35.44 31.44
C LEU A 14 23.30 34.58 31.13
N SER A 15 24.30 35.19 30.54
CA SER A 15 25.74 34.99 30.71
C SER A 15 26.52 35.32 29.42
N LEU A 16 26.93 36.58 29.30
CA LEU A 16 28.04 36.98 28.43
C LEU A 16 28.79 38.11 29.07
N ALA A 17 29.76 37.72 29.87
CA ALA A 17 30.91 38.58 30.15
C ALA A 17 32.14 37.68 30.35
N GLY A 18 33.10 37.78 29.45
CA GLY A 18 34.47 37.34 29.71
C GLY A 18 35.07 36.40 28.66
N MET A 19 36.05 36.97 27.96
CA MET A 19 37.16 36.37 27.24
C MET A 19 37.09 36.43 25.71
N MET A 20 37.75 37.45 25.18
CA MET A 20 38.27 37.47 23.84
C MET A 20 39.32 36.39 23.67
N GLY A 21 38.99 35.38 22.91
CA GLY A 21 39.89 34.40 22.32
C GLY A 21 39.41 34.13 20.90
N ALA A 22 40.28 34.42 19.92
CA ALA A 22 39.99 34.12 18.51
C ALA A 22 39.83 32.59 18.36
N ASN A 23 38.60 32.10 18.43
CA ASN A 23 38.26 30.76 18.04
C ASN A 23 37.66 30.81 16.63
N GLN A 24 38.41 30.21 15.71
CA GLN A 24 37.84 29.75 14.45
C GLN A 24 36.57 28.99 14.77
N VAL A 25 35.42 29.50 14.31
CA VAL A 25 34.18 28.73 14.28
C VAL A 25 34.44 27.57 13.34
N ALA A 26 34.78 26.42 13.91
CA ALA A 26 34.76 25.18 13.14
C ALA A 26 33.35 25.04 12.55
N MET A 27 33.26 25.16 11.24
CA MET A 27 32.02 24.81 10.56
C MET A 27 31.71 23.38 10.97
N ALA A 28 30.60 23.18 11.68
CA ALA A 28 30.12 21.85 12.03
C ALA A 28 30.05 21.05 10.72
N GLU A 29 30.87 20.01 10.61
CA GLU A 29 30.77 19.07 9.49
C GLU A 29 29.33 18.63 9.41
N LYS A 30 28.72 18.76 8.22
CA LYS A 30 27.38 18.23 7.98
C LYS A 30 27.43 16.74 8.34
N PRO A 31 26.52 16.26 9.21
CA PRO A 31 26.55 14.86 9.61
C PRO A 31 26.55 14.00 8.36
N ASN A 32 27.50 13.07 8.26
CA ASN A 32 27.55 12.10 7.18
C ASN A 32 26.18 11.43 7.07
N LYS A 33 25.50 11.68 5.97
CA LYS A 33 24.20 11.04 5.73
C LYS A 33 24.44 9.54 5.69
N VAL A 34 23.85 8.80 6.61
CA VAL A 34 23.91 7.33 6.72
C VAL A 34 23.27 6.63 5.51
N TYR A 35 22.57 7.37 4.68
CA TYR A 35 21.86 6.85 3.51
C TYR A 35 22.76 6.82 2.29
N ALA A 36 22.79 5.68 1.61
CA ALA A 36 23.39 5.62 0.27
C ALA A 36 22.73 6.68 -0.64
N PRO A 37 23.50 7.36 -1.49
CA PRO A 37 22.95 8.34 -2.43
C PRO A 37 21.96 7.63 -3.35
N THR A 38 20.69 8.04 -3.32
CA THR A 38 19.66 7.60 -4.27
C THR A 38 19.54 8.64 -5.38
N PRO A 39 19.12 8.24 -6.60
CA PRO A 39 18.80 9.20 -7.65
C PRO A 39 17.83 10.26 -7.13
N SER A 40 18.00 11.51 -7.56
CA SER A 40 17.12 12.62 -7.17
C SER A 40 15.75 12.55 -7.86
N THR A 41 15.62 11.83 -8.97
CA THR A 41 14.40 11.69 -9.77
C THR A 41 14.17 10.26 -10.22
N TRP A 42 12.95 9.97 -10.59
CA TRP A 42 12.55 8.79 -11.33
C TRP A 42 12.98 8.89 -12.81
N ALA A 43 12.84 7.79 -13.56
CA ALA A 43 13.28 7.73 -14.96
C ALA A 43 12.55 8.74 -15.89
N ASP A 44 11.32 9.09 -15.55
CA ASP A 44 10.50 10.09 -16.24
C ASP A 44 10.76 11.53 -15.80
N GLY A 45 11.71 11.73 -14.88
CA GLY A 45 12.04 13.04 -14.30
C GLY A 45 11.16 13.44 -13.11
N SER A 46 10.14 12.70 -12.75
CA SER A 46 9.34 12.96 -11.56
C SER A 46 10.17 12.76 -10.28
N ARG A 47 9.81 13.47 -9.22
CA ARG A 47 10.49 13.40 -7.92
C ARG A 47 9.74 12.53 -6.93
N LEU A 48 8.41 12.58 -6.97
CA LEU A 48 7.50 11.80 -6.15
C LEU A 48 6.56 11.00 -7.05
N VAL A 49 6.43 9.70 -6.76
CA VAL A 49 5.47 8.80 -7.41
C VAL A 49 4.47 8.34 -6.37
N VAL A 50 3.20 8.31 -6.73
CA VAL A 50 2.13 7.73 -5.92
C VAL A 50 1.73 6.39 -6.54
N SER A 51 1.96 5.30 -5.82
CA SER A 51 1.46 3.98 -6.21
C SER A 51 0.10 3.73 -5.54
N ALA A 52 -0.89 3.38 -6.34
CA ALA A 52 -2.22 3.05 -5.86
C ALA A 52 -2.50 1.56 -6.07
N THR A 53 -2.75 0.85 -4.98
CA THR A 53 -3.11 -0.57 -4.97
C THR A 53 -4.60 -0.70 -4.73
N MET A 54 -5.29 -1.48 -5.57
CA MET A 54 -6.66 -1.90 -5.38
C MET A 54 -6.69 -3.40 -5.08
N LEU A 55 -7.16 -3.81 -3.91
CA LEU A 55 -7.23 -5.22 -3.54
C LEU A 55 -8.56 -5.81 -4.01
N PHE A 56 -8.48 -6.83 -4.86
CA PHE A 56 -9.61 -7.64 -5.28
C PHE A 56 -9.64 -8.95 -4.48
N GLU A 57 -10.19 -8.87 -3.29
CA GLU A 57 -10.22 -9.96 -2.31
C GLU A 57 -11.60 -10.56 -2.14
N ALA A 58 -12.65 -9.76 -2.25
CA ALA A 58 -14.02 -10.17 -2.01
C ALA A 58 -14.45 -11.28 -2.97
N GLY A 59 -14.92 -12.37 -2.40
CA GLY A 59 -15.20 -13.60 -3.13
C GLY A 59 -14.12 -14.68 -2.95
N GLY A 60 -12.95 -14.30 -2.43
CA GLY A 60 -11.84 -15.21 -2.09
C GLY A 60 -11.76 -15.59 -0.62
N GLN A 61 -12.57 -14.95 0.24
CA GLN A 61 -12.58 -15.22 1.67
C GLN A 61 -13.05 -16.64 2.00
N PRO A 62 -12.51 -17.25 3.09
CA PRO A 62 -13.02 -18.53 3.61
C PRO A 62 -14.40 -18.36 4.27
N ASP A 63 -15.11 -19.47 4.47
CA ASP A 63 -16.46 -19.47 5.10
C ASP A 63 -16.46 -18.89 6.52
N ASN A 64 -15.31 -18.95 7.23
CA ASN A 64 -15.11 -18.39 8.55
C ASN A 64 -14.28 -17.10 8.55
N ALA A 65 -14.32 -16.35 7.47
CA ALA A 65 -13.64 -15.07 7.38
C ALA A 65 -14.04 -14.13 8.51
N PRO A 66 -13.15 -13.23 8.97
CA PRO A 66 -13.47 -12.28 10.02
C PRO A 66 -14.73 -11.49 9.74
N SER A 67 -15.62 -11.39 10.73
CA SER A 67 -16.80 -10.55 10.67
C SER A 67 -16.45 -9.10 11.03
N PRO A 68 -16.98 -8.09 10.30
CA PRO A 68 -16.89 -6.71 10.74
C PRO A 68 -17.79 -6.40 11.95
N PHE A 69 -18.62 -7.37 12.39
CA PHE A 69 -19.61 -7.21 13.45
C PHE A 69 -19.26 -8.06 14.68
N PRO A 70 -18.61 -7.50 15.71
CA PRO A 70 -18.44 -8.22 16.98
C PRO A 70 -19.76 -8.29 17.76
N PRO A 71 -19.97 -9.34 18.57
CA PRO A 71 -19.13 -10.53 18.70
C PRO A 71 -19.27 -11.48 17.52
N ASN A 72 -18.25 -12.32 17.29
CA ASN A 72 -18.33 -13.36 16.28
C ASN A 72 -19.51 -14.30 16.52
N MET A 73 -20.06 -14.85 15.44
CA MET A 73 -21.12 -15.87 15.51
C MET A 73 -20.64 -17.10 16.29
N LYS A 74 -21.58 -17.77 16.98
CA LYS A 74 -21.29 -19.05 17.63
C LYS A 74 -20.85 -20.09 16.58
N PRO A 75 -19.95 -21.02 16.94
CA PRO A 75 -19.57 -22.10 16.05
C PRO A 75 -20.79 -22.84 15.46
N GLY A 76 -20.74 -23.16 14.18
CA GLY A 76 -21.81 -23.85 13.47
C GLY A 76 -22.89 -22.95 12.85
N TYR A 77 -22.83 -21.64 13.09
CA TYR A 77 -23.73 -20.67 12.45
C TYR A 77 -23.01 -19.89 11.36
N LYS A 78 -23.70 -19.65 10.24
CA LYS A 78 -23.20 -18.83 9.15
C LYS A 78 -23.45 -17.34 9.45
N ASP A 79 -22.41 -16.53 9.36
CA ASP A 79 -22.52 -15.07 9.45
C ASP A 79 -23.00 -14.48 8.12
N LEU A 80 -24.34 -14.32 7.98
CA LEU A 80 -24.95 -13.77 6.77
C LEU A 80 -24.60 -12.29 6.55
N PRO A 81 -24.62 -11.41 7.58
CA PRO A 81 -24.14 -10.05 7.43
C PRO A 81 -22.70 -9.97 6.91
N ALA A 82 -21.76 -10.74 7.47
CA ALA A 82 -20.39 -10.78 6.97
C ALA A 82 -20.34 -11.24 5.51
N THR A 83 -21.11 -12.26 5.14
CA THR A 83 -21.17 -12.74 3.75
C THR A 83 -21.56 -11.61 2.79
N THR A 84 -22.62 -10.85 3.10
CA THR A 84 -23.09 -9.76 2.25
C THR A 84 -22.14 -8.55 2.28
N TRP A 85 -21.43 -8.30 3.36
CA TRP A 85 -20.40 -7.27 3.44
C TRP A 85 -19.24 -7.56 2.49
N TYR A 86 -18.78 -8.81 2.39
CA TYR A 86 -17.79 -9.19 1.38
C TYR A 86 -18.34 -9.07 -0.05
N GLU A 87 -19.59 -9.50 -0.27
CA GLU A 87 -20.22 -9.37 -1.60
C GLU A 87 -20.29 -7.93 -2.10
N TYR A 88 -20.41 -6.97 -1.19
CA TYR A 88 -20.39 -5.54 -1.52
C TYR A 88 -19.16 -5.16 -2.33
N GLY A 89 -17.98 -5.72 -2.01
CA GLY A 89 -16.72 -5.43 -2.69
C GLY A 89 -16.83 -5.63 -4.21
N TYR A 90 -17.32 -6.78 -4.66
CA TYR A 90 -17.42 -7.06 -6.10
C TYR A 90 -18.75 -6.62 -6.73
N LYS A 91 -19.81 -6.41 -5.96
CA LYS A 91 -21.10 -5.94 -6.50
C LYS A 91 -21.15 -4.43 -6.72
N GLU A 92 -20.60 -3.67 -5.78
CA GLU A 92 -20.66 -2.21 -5.75
C GLU A 92 -19.27 -1.55 -5.70
N GLY A 93 -18.38 -2.11 -4.88
CA GLY A 93 -17.11 -1.46 -4.54
C GLY A 93 -16.17 -1.30 -5.71
N ILE A 94 -15.74 -2.39 -6.33
CA ILE A 94 -14.82 -2.36 -7.47
C ILE A 94 -15.41 -1.58 -8.64
N PRO A 95 -16.68 -1.83 -9.09
CA PRO A 95 -17.25 -1.03 -10.17
C PRO A 95 -17.20 0.48 -9.92
N ARG A 96 -17.56 0.92 -8.70
CA ARG A 96 -17.52 2.34 -8.31
C ARG A 96 -16.09 2.88 -8.28
N MET A 97 -15.13 2.12 -7.80
CA MET A 97 -13.73 2.53 -7.82
C MET A 97 -13.19 2.65 -9.23
N LEU A 98 -13.50 1.71 -10.12
CA LEU A 98 -13.05 1.76 -11.52
C LEU A 98 -13.58 3.01 -12.24
N ASP A 99 -14.87 3.33 -12.07
CA ASP A 99 -15.45 4.57 -12.63
C ASP A 99 -14.77 5.82 -12.08
N ASN A 100 -14.36 5.79 -10.81
CA ASN A 100 -13.64 6.89 -10.19
C ASN A 100 -12.20 7.00 -10.73
N TRP A 101 -11.48 5.89 -10.90
CA TRP A 101 -10.14 5.88 -11.46
C TRP A 101 -10.12 6.39 -12.91
N ASP A 102 -11.08 6.00 -13.71
CA ASP A 102 -11.24 6.52 -15.09
C ASP A 102 -11.50 8.03 -15.09
N LYS A 103 -12.39 8.52 -14.20
CA LYS A 103 -12.68 9.95 -14.04
C LYS A 103 -11.46 10.75 -13.64
N LEU A 104 -10.60 10.19 -12.79
CA LEU A 104 -9.38 10.83 -12.30
C LEU A 104 -8.18 10.66 -13.27
N GLY A 105 -8.33 9.85 -14.33
CA GLY A 105 -7.28 9.58 -15.30
C GLY A 105 -6.11 8.80 -14.72
N ILE A 106 -6.31 8.00 -13.67
CA ILE A 106 -5.25 7.20 -13.06
C ILE A 106 -5.38 5.72 -13.38
N LYS A 107 -4.27 5.01 -13.29
CA LYS A 107 -4.22 3.55 -13.34
C LYS A 107 -3.70 3.02 -12.01
N VAL A 108 -4.20 1.86 -11.60
CA VAL A 108 -3.87 1.20 -10.34
C VAL A 108 -3.35 -0.21 -10.60
N THR A 109 -2.62 -0.75 -9.66
CA THR A 109 -2.30 -2.19 -9.63
C THR A 109 -3.37 -2.89 -8.80
N SER A 110 -4.10 -3.82 -9.41
CA SER A 110 -5.07 -4.66 -8.71
C SER A 110 -4.40 -5.95 -8.26
N HIS A 111 -4.16 -6.10 -6.95
CA HIS A 111 -3.74 -7.37 -6.37
C HIS A 111 -4.96 -8.26 -6.18
N MET A 112 -4.98 -9.38 -6.89
CA MET A 112 -6.15 -10.22 -7.05
C MET A 112 -5.96 -11.59 -6.40
N VAL A 113 -6.90 -11.97 -5.54
CA VAL A 113 -7.01 -13.33 -5.00
C VAL A 113 -7.55 -14.25 -6.08
N GLY A 114 -6.87 -15.36 -6.40
CA GLY A 114 -7.23 -16.26 -7.49
C GLY A 114 -8.66 -16.79 -7.43
N SER A 115 -9.16 -17.16 -6.25
CA SER A 115 -10.54 -17.62 -6.08
C SER A 115 -11.57 -16.50 -6.27
N ALA A 116 -11.26 -15.24 -5.93
CA ALA A 116 -12.12 -14.09 -6.22
C ALA A 116 -12.23 -13.84 -7.72
N VAL A 117 -11.11 -13.94 -8.45
CA VAL A 117 -11.05 -13.85 -9.92
C VAL A 117 -11.91 -14.91 -10.58
N LEU A 118 -11.80 -16.18 -10.13
CA LEU A 118 -12.59 -17.29 -10.69
C LEU A 118 -14.09 -17.16 -10.39
N ARG A 119 -14.45 -16.55 -9.26
CA ARG A 119 -15.83 -16.29 -8.87
C ARG A 119 -16.45 -15.14 -9.67
N ASN A 120 -15.67 -14.13 -10.01
CA ASN A 120 -16.14 -12.92 -10.70
C ASN A 120 -15.30 -12.62 -11.96
N PRO A 121 -15.29 -13.54 -12.95
CA PRO A 121 -14.36 -13.45 -14.08
C PRO A 121 -14.60 -12.22 -14.97
N ALA A 122 -15.86 -11.80 -15.15
CA ALA A 122 -16.18 -10.61 -15.94
C ALA A 122 -15.58 -9.34 -15.30
N LEU A 123 -15.68 -9.20 -13.98
CA LEU A 123 -15.15 -8.06 -13.26
C LEU A 123 -13.60 -8.04 -13.28
N ALA A 124 -12.97 -9.21 -13.07
CA ALA A 124 -11.51 -9.31 -13.16
C ALA A 124 -11.00 -8.92 -14.55
N LYS A 125 -11.71 -9.34 -15.60
CA LYS A 125 -11.39 -8.96 -16.98
C LYS A 125 -11.60 -7.46 -17.22
N GLU A 126 -12.70 -6.88 -16.73
CA GLU A 126 -12.99 -5.45 -16.84
C GLU A 126 -11.88 -4.57 -16.26
N ILE A 127 -11.32 -4.96 -15.10
CA ILE A 127 -10.18 -4.24 -14.48
C ILE A 127 -9.02 -4.11 -15.49
N VAL A 128 -8.67 -5.21 -16.14
CA VAL A 128 -7.56 -5.22 -17.12
C VAL A 128 -7.94 -4.49 -18.41
N ASP A 129 -9.17 -4.67 -18.90
CA ASP A 129 -9.67 -4.01 -20.11
C ASP A 129 -9.71 -2.48 -19.96
N ARG A 130 -9.90 -1.98 -18.72
CA ARG A 130 -9.79 -0.55 -18.40
C ARG A 130 -8.34 -0.08 -18.23
N GLY A 131 -7.34 -0.97 -18.47
CA GLY A 131 -5.90 -0.65 -18.50
C GLY A 131 -5.23 -0.62 -17.14
N HIS A 132 -5.83 -1.25 -16.12
CA HIS A 132 -5.19 -1.48 -14.83
C HIS A 132 -4.30 -2.72 -14.87
N GLU A 133 -3.29 -2.75 -14.00
CA GLU A 133 -2.42 -3.92 -13.85
C GLU A 133 -3.08 -4.98 -12.98
N ALA A 134 -3.04 -6.25 -13.40
CA ALA A 134 -3.35 -7.40 -12.56
C ALA A 134 -2.08 -7.94 -11.92
N SER A 135 -2.08 -8.10 -10.60
CA SER A 135 -0.99 -8.61 -9.77
C SER A 135 -1.49 -9.74 -8.86
N GLY A 136 -0.60 -10.62 -8.41
CA GLY A 136 -0.97 -11.77 -7.59
C GLY A 136 -1.24 -11.41 -6.13
N HIS A 137 -2.20 -12.13 -5.50
CA HIS A 137 -2.51 -12.06 -4.06
C HIS A 137 -2.89 -13.44 -3.50
N GLY A 138 -2.09 -14.46 -3.87
CA GLY A 138 -2.38 -15.84 -3.53
C GLY A 138 -3.60 -16.44 -4.21
N MET A 139 -3.90 -17.71 -3.89
CA MET A 139 -5.08 -18.41 -4.44
C MET A 139 -6.33 -18.15 -3.62
N THR A 140 -6.20 -18.04 -2.29
CA THR A 140 -7.25 -17.79 -1.31
C THR A 140 -6.70 -16.93 -0.17
N TRP A 141 -7.55 -16.51 0.79
CA TRP A 141 -7.09 -15.86 2.01
C TRP A 141 -6.44 -16.89 2.95
N LYS A 142 -5.19 -17.14 2.77
CA LYS A 142 -4.42 -18.06 3.58
C LYS A 142 -3.01 -17.50 3.79
N ASP A 143 -2.51 -17.65 5.01
CA ASP A 143 -1.15 -17.26 5.37
C ASP A 143 -0.14 -18.18 4.63
N GLU A 144 0.94 -17.57 4.13
CA GLU A 144 1.96 -18.27 3.35
C GLU A 144 3.16 -18.68 4.22
N TYR A 145 3.37 -17.96 5.35
CA TYR A 145 4.57 -18.11 6.17
C TYR A 145 4.75 -19.50 6.80
N ASP A 146 3.69 -20.29 6.93
CA ASP A 146 3.70 -21.64 7.51
C ASP A 146 3.55 -22.78 6.48
N MET A 147 3.51 -22.43 5.20
CA MET A 147 3.47 -23.44 4.12
C MET A 147 4.86 -24.03 3.86
N SER A 148 4.91 -25.29 3.48
CA SER A 148 6.11 -25.88 2.89
C SER A 148 6.41 -25.22 1.54
N TYR A 149 7.66 -25.32 1.06
CA TYR A 149 8.07 -24.72 -0.22
C TYR A 149 7.16 -25.13 -1.39
N ASP A 150 6.84 -26.41 -1.50
CA ASP A 150 6.04 -26.92 -2.62
C ASP A 150 4.56 -26.51 -2.51
N GLU A 151 4.02 -26.46 -1.29
CA GLU A 151 2.67 -25.96 -1.04
C GLU A 151 2.56 -24.48 -1.38
N GLU A 152 3.50 -23.65 -0.91
CA GLU A 152 3.52 -22.23 -1.19
C GLU A 152 3.68 -21.96 -2.69
N LYS A 153 4.60 -22.66 -3.36
CA LYS A 153 4.81 -22.54 -4.80
C LYS A 153 3.56 -22.89 -5.59
N LYS A 154 2.88 -23.96 -5.21
CA LYS A 154 1.61 -24.33 -5.82
C LYS A 154 0.54 -23.29 -5.57
N PHE A 155 0.40 -22.81 -4.34
CA PHE A 155 -0.58 -21.80 -3.93
C PHE A 155 -0.42 -20.50 -4.71
N ILE A 156 0.80 -19.98 -4.81
CA ILE A 156 1.09 -18.76 -5.57
C ILE A 156 0.84 -19.01 -7.06
N LYS A 157 1.35 -20.13 -7.60
CA LYS A 157 1.16 -20.47 -9.03
C LYS A 157 -0.30 -20.58 -9.43
N ASP A 158 -1.11 -21.27 -8.63
CA ASP A 158 -2.54 -21.43 -8.91
C ASP A 158 -3.26 -20.06 -8.97
N GLY A 159 -2.90 -19.13 -8.09
CA GLY A 159 -3.42 -17.76 -8.11
C GLY A 159 -3.03 -17.00 -9.37
N LEU A 160 -1.74 -17.03 -9.74
CA LEU A 160 -1.23 -16.39 -10.97
C LEU A 160 -1.86 -17.00 -12.24
N ASP A 161 -2.03 -18.32 -12.27
CA ASP A 161 -2.66 -19.01 -13.40
C ASP A 161 -4.16 -18.65 -13.52
N ALA A 162 -4.87 -18.50 -12.40
CA ALA A 162 -6.27 -18.06 -12.40
C ALA A 162 -6.40 -16.65 -12.99
N ILE A 163 -5.53 -15.72 -12.59
CA ILE A 163 -5.49 -14.36 -13.14
C ILE A 163 -5.25 -14.42 -14.66
N LYS A 164 -4.19 -15.10 -15.09
CA LYS A 164 -3.86 -15.20 -16.51
C LYS A 164 -4.97 -15.84 -17.33
N LYS A 165 -5.58 -16.91 -16.83
CA LYS A 165 -6.70 -17.61 -17.49
C LYS A 165 -7.89 -16.70 -17.74
N VAL A 166 -8.25 -15.87 -16.75
CA VAL A 166 -9.44 -15.03 -16.80
C VAL A 166 -9.20 -13.72 -17.54
N THR A 167 -8.10 -13.05 -17.22
CA THR A 167 -7.82 -11.69 -17.71
C THR A 167 -7.00 -11.66 -18.99
N GLY A 168 -6.24 -12.73 -19.28
CA GLY A 168 -5.25 -12.77 -20.35
C GLY A 168 -3.91 -12.11 -19.98
N GLN A 169 -3.85 -11.32 -18.90
CA GLN A 169 -2.63 -10.66 -18.44
C GLN A 169 -1.76 -11.61 -17.60
N THR A 170 -0.48 -11.64 -17.86
CA THR A 170 0.49 -12.34 -17.00
C THR A 170 0.85 -11.41 -15.84
N ALA A 171 0.46 -11.77 -14.63
CA ALA A 171 0.82 -11.02 -13.43
C ALA A 171 2.33 -11.15 -13.18
N VAL A 172 2.99 -10.01 -12.97
CA VAL A 172 4.44 -9.93 -12.72
C VAL A 172 4.78 -9.38 -11.34
N GLY A 173 3.78 -8.95 -10.59
CA GLY A 173 3.87 -8.47 -9.22
C GLY A 173 3.15 -9.37 -8.25
N TYR A 174 3.46 -9.21 -6.94
CA TYR A 174 2.86 -10.01 -5.89
C TYR A 174 2.72 -9.24 -4.57
N ASN A 175 1.67 -9.58 -3.84
CA ASN A 175 1.42 -9.21 -2.46
C ASN A 175 0.98 -10.44 -1.68
N ALA A 176 1.70 -10.79 -0.63
CA ALA A 176 1.30 -11.88 0.27
C ALA A 176 0.13 -11.47 1.15
N ASN A 177 -0.72 -12.43 1.53
CA ASN A 177 -1.84 -12.16 2.42
C ASN A 177 -1.34 -11.58 3.76
N PHE A 178 -1.92 -10.45 4.19
CA PHE A 178 -1.47 -9.66 5.35
C PHE A 178 0.02 -9.28 5.34
N LEU A 179 0.68 -9.23 4.17
CA LEU A 179 2.14 -9.01 4.02
C LEU A 179 2.98 -10.14 4.65
N ARG A 180 2.37 -11.27 5.00
CA ARG A 180 3.00 -12.36 5.76
C ARG A 180 3.57 -13.44 4.84
N ARG A 181 4.55 -13.03 4.04
CA ARG A 181 5.32 -13.94 3.22
C ARG A 181 6.20 -14.87 4.04
N SER A 182 6.57 -16.02 3.48
CA SER A 182 7.60 -16.91 4.03
C SER A 182 9.01 -16.46 3.64
N GLU A 183 10.03 -17.15 4.14
CA GLU A 183 11.41 -16.96 3.70
C GLU A 183 11.63 -17.44 2.25
N ASN A 184 10.77 -18.32 1.75
CA ASN A 184 10.83 -18.88 0.40
C ASN A 184 10.13 -18.04 -0.66
N THR A 185 9.16 -17.21 -0.27
CA THR A 185 8.26 -16.48 -1.18
C THR A 185 9.01 -15.78 -2.31
N LEU A 186 10.05 -15.02 -2.01
CA LEU A 186 10.76 -14.24 -3.04
C LEU A 186 11.45 -15.13 -4.07
N LYS A 187 11.99 -16.26 -3.64
CA LYS A 187 12.59 -17.26 -4.54
C LYS A 187 11.52 -17.89 -5.43
N ILE A 188 10.39 -18.26 -4.86
CA ILE A 188 9.25 -18.83 -5.58
C ILE A 188 8.71 -17.82 -6.61
N LEU A 189 8.51 -16.57 -6.21
CA LEU A 189 8.04 -15.51 -7.11
C LEU A 189 8.95 -15.33 -8.32
N GLN A 190 10.26 -15.29 -8.09
CA GLN A 190 11.24 -15.19 -9.18
C GLN A 190 11.22 -16.41 -10.11
N GLU A 191 11.08 -17.62 -9.56
CA GLU A 191 10.96 -18.86 -10.34
C GLU A 191 9.68 -18.89 -11.19
N LEU A 192 8.60 -18.25 -10.70
CA LEU A 192 7.33 -18.14 -11.41
C LEU A 192 7.27 -16.95 -12.39
N GLY A 193 8.36 -16.18 -12.48
CA GLY A 193 8.48 -15.07 -13.44
C GLY A 193 7.98 -13.72 -12.93
N CYS A 194 7.67 -13.59 -11.64
CA CYS A 194 7.44 -12.29 -11.03
C CYS A 194 8.73 -11.48 -10.99
N ILE A 195 8.61 -10.16 -11.10
CA ILE A 195 9.75 -9.23 -11.10
C ILE A 195 9.75 -8.28 -9.91
N TYR A 196 8.63 -8.18 -9.17
CA TYR A 196 8.53 -7.38 -7.97
C TYR A 196 7.54 -7.95 -6.94
N HIS A 197 7.70 -7.50 -5.70
CA HIS A 197 6.71 -7.67 -4.62
C HIS A 197 6.52 -6.35 -3.85
N ILE A 198 5.47 -6.29 -3.02
CA ILE A 198 5.17 -5.09 -2.23
C ILE A 198 5.21 -5.32 -0.71
N ASP A 199 5.59 -6.50 -0.22
CA ASP A 199 5.51 -6.90 1.19
C ASP A 199 6.68 -6.39 2.04
N ASP A 200 7.19 -5.20 1.75
CA ASP A 200 8.27 -4.56 2.50
C ASP A 200 7.81 -3.21 3.04
N LEU A 201 8.18 -2.92 4.28
CA LEU A 201 7.76 -1.73 5.01
C LEU A 201 8.93 -0.82 5.37
N SER A 202 10.12 -1.07 4.80
CA SER A 202 11.36 -0.50 5.30
C SER A 202 11.75 0.84 4.68
N ARG A 203 11.14 1.23 3.56
CA ARG A 203 11.55 2.42 2.81
C ARG A 203 10.36 3.15 2.18
N ASP A 204 10.58 4.42 1.88
CA ASP A 204 9.66 5.28 1.12
C ASP A 204 10.12 5.47 -0.34
N GLU A 205 10.75 4.48 -0.90
CA GLU A 205 11.16 4.39 -2.30
C GLU A 205 11.41 2.94 -2.71
N PRO A 206 11.12 2.52 -3.95
CA PRO A 206 11.50 1.22 -4.47
C PRO A 206 13.00 1.02 -4.52
N PHE A 207 13.40 -0.22 -4.36
CA PHE A 207 14.79 -0.62 -4.39
C PHE A 207 14.95 -2.02 -4.97
N ILE A 208 16.18 -2.38 -5.33
CA ILE A 208 16.53 -3.69 -5.86
C ILE A 208 17.22 -4.51 -4.79
N ILE A 209 16.83 -5.76 -4.69
CA ILE A 209 17.51 -6.79 -3.90
C ILE A 209 18.00 -7.91 -4.82
N LYS A 210 18.88 -8.76 -4.30
CA LYS A 210 19.30 -9.97 -5.01
C LYS A 210 18.53 -11.18 -4.47
N VAL A 211 17.81 -11.85 -5.35
CA VAL A 211 17.15 -13.13 -5.10
C VAL A 211 17.81 -14.16 -6.02
N ASN A 212 18.41 -15.22 -5.50
CA ASN A 212 19.21 -16.18 -6.28
C ASN A 212 20.21 -15.47 -7.24
N GLN A 213 20.89 -14.44 -6.76
CA GLN A 213 21.87 -13.61 -7.48
C GLN A 213 21.31 -12.81 -8.66
N LYS A 214 20.00 -12.79 -8.88
CA LYS A 214 19.33 -11.96 -9.89
C LYS A 214 18.63 -10.78 -9.23
N ASP A 215 18.49 -9.70 -9.97
CA ASP A 215 17.75 -8.53 -9.53
C ASP A 215 16.27 -8.85 -9.35
N PHE A 216 15.72 -8.33 -8.24
CA PHE A 216 14.31 -8.42 -7.93
C PHE A 216 13.86 -7.10 -7.29
N ALA A 217 12.78 -6.51 -7.81
CA ALA A 217 12.33 -5.21 -7.34
C ALA A 217 11.48 -5.34 -6.08
N VAL A 218 11.69 -4.42 -5.16
CA VAL A 218 10.83 -4.19 -4.00
C VAL A 218 10.16 -2.84 -4.16
N VAL A 219 8.83 -2.85 -4.17
CA VAL A 219 8.00 -1.64 -4.19
C VAL A 219 7.36 -1.54 -2.81
N PRO A 220 7.89 -0.72 -1.89
CA PRO A 220 7.45 -0.74 -0.50
C PRO A 220 5.98 -0.41 -0.33
N TYR A 221 5.33 -1.16 0.54
CA TYR A 221 3.98 -0.92 1.01
C TYR A 221 3.98 -0.01 2.24
N THR A 222 2.84 0.57 2.57
CA THR A 222 2.67 1.25 3.85
C THR A 222 1.38 0.85 4.55
N VAL A 223 1.49 0.34 5.77
CA VAL A 223 0.32 0.03 6.61
C VAL A 223 -0.36 1.29 7.15
N ARG A 224 0.35 2.44 7.11
CA ARG A 224 -0.19 3.73 7.57
C ARG A 224 -1.27 4.28 6.64
N ASN A 225 -1.20 3.96 5.34
CA ASN A 225 -2.12 4.41 4.29
C ASN A 225 -2.98 3.25 3.74
N ASN A 226 -3.19 2.23 4.57
CA ASN A 226 -4.06 1.11 4.28
C ASN A 226 -5.45 1.40 4.84
N ASP A 227 -6.45 1.47 3.98
CA ASP A 227 -7.83 1.81 4.35
C ASP A 227 -8.46 0.81 5.32
N LEU A 228 -8.23 -0.50 5.17
CA LEU A 228 -8.70 -1.52 6.10
C LEU A 228 -8.15 -1.26 7.51
N GLY A 229 -6.86 -0.99 7.60
CA GLY A 229 -6.19 -0.68 8.87
C GLY A 229 -6.68 0.60 9.52
N MET A 230 -7.00 1.61 8.74
CA MET A 230 -7.43 2.91 9.25
C MET A 230 -8.93 2.94 9.55
N ILE A 231 -9.76 2.51 8.63
CA ILE A 231 -11.22 2.63 8.72
C ILE A 231 -11.79 1.51 9.60
N GLU A 232 -11.48 0.24 9.27
CA GLU A 232 -12.12 -0.90 9.94
C GLU A 232 -11.46 -1.26 11.27
N LEU A 233 -10.13 -1.16 11.38
CA LEU A 233 -9.44 -1.57 12.61
C LEU A 233 -9.22 -0.43 13.60
N ARG A 234 -9.08 0.81 13.13
CA ARG A 234 -8.84 2.00 13.98
C ARG A 234 -10.02 2.96 14.05
N ASN A 235 -11.11 2.67 13.33
CA ASN A 235 -12.34 3.47 13.28
C ASN A 235 -12.09 4.94 12.86
N TYR A 236 -11.19 5.17 11.91
CA TYR A 236 -10.98 6.51 11.37
C TYR A 236 -12.19 6.93 10.51
N SER A 237 -12.55 8.21 10.60
CA SER A 237 -13.47 8.79 9.63
C SER A 237 -12.75 9.01 8.27
N PRO A 238 -13.50 9.15 7.17
CA PRO A 238 -12.92 9.54 5.88
C PRO A 238 -12.05 10.81 5.93
N ASP A 239 -12.41 11.79 6.76
CA ASP A 239 -11.62 13.00 6.95
C ASP A 239 -10.29 12.75 7.66
N GLN A 240 -10.28 11.88 8.67
CA GLN A 240 -9.05 11.47 9.35
C GLN A 240 -8.13 10.69 8.40
N PHE A 241 -8.71 9.80 7.58
CA PHE A 241 -7.98 9.09 6.53
C PHE A 241 -7.31 10.07 5.56
N MET A 242 -8.07 11.01 4.99
CA MET A 242 -7.53 12.02 4.09
C MET A 242 -6.45 12.88 4.75
N THR A 243 -6.68 13.34 5.98
CA THR A 243 -5.75 14.23 6.70
C THR A 243 -4.42 13.54 6.92
N GLN A 244 -4.42 12.29 7.37
CA GLN A 244 -3.18 11.54 7.61
C GLN A 244 -2.38 11.34 6.33
N ILE A 245 -3.04 10.96 5.25
CA ILE A 245 -2.36 10.71 3.97
C ILE A 245 -1.83 12.02 3.35
N LYS A 246 -2.57 13.12 3.45
CA LYS A 246 -2.09 14.44 3.00
C LYS A 246 -0.84 14.87 3.74
N MET A 247 -0.78 14.69 5.06
CA MET A 247 0.42 15.01 5.84
C MET A 247 1.63 14.20 5.40
N GLU A 248 1.46 12.89 5.11
CA GLU A 248 2.55 12.05 4.62
C GLU A 248 2.96 12.44 3.19
N PHE A 249 1.99 12.73 2.32
CA PHE A 249 2.25 13.22 0.97
C PHE A 249 3.06 14.52 0.99
N ASP A 250 2.65 15.51 1.77
CA ASP A 250 3.31 16.82 1.87
C ASP A 250 4.76 16.67 2.34
N GLN A 251 5.00 15.84 3.36
CA GLN A 251 6.35 15.55 3.85
C GLN A 251 7.21 14.89 2.78
N LEU A 252 6.70 13.85 2.11
CA LEU A 252 7.43 13.17 1.04
C LEU A 252 7.66 14.09 -0.17
N TYR A 253 6.73 14.99 -0.46
CA TYR A 253 6.89 15.99 -1.52
C TYR A 253 8.02 16.98 -1.20
N GLU A 254 8.12 17.47 0.03
CA GLU A 254 9.25 18.30 0.48
C GLU A 254 10.59 17.56 0.36
N GLU A 255 10.66 16.32 0.86
CA GLU A 255 11.86 15.50 0.77
C GLU A 255 12.28 15.20 -0.66
N SER A 256 11.31 15.13 -1.57
CA SER A 256 11.54 14.86 -2.99
C SER A 256 12.37 15.93 -3.71
N ALA A 257 12.58 17.08 -3.08
CA ALA A 257 13.50 18.10 -3.59
C ALA A 257 14.97 17.62 -3.67
N THR A 258 15.34 16.63 -2.86
CA THR A 258 16.73 16.15 -2.77
C THR A 258 16.92 14.67 -3.09
N ARG A 259 15.85 13.90 -3.11
CA ARG A 259 15.86 12.46 -3.40
C ARG A 259 14.47 12.01 -3.85
N ARG A 260 14.39 11.06 -4.77
CA ARG A 260 13.11 10.50 -5.19
C ARG A 260 12.36 9.87 -4.03
N ARG A 261 11.02 9.95 -4.08
CA ARG A 261 10.13 9.40 -3.06
C ARG A 261 8.97 8.64 -3.69
N GLN A 262 8.37 7.75 -2.90
CA GLN A 262 7.13 7.06 -3.22
C GLN A 262 6.16 7.18 -2.06
N LEU A 263 4.91 7.48 -2.37
CA LEU A 263 3.78 7.29 -1.48
C LEU A 263 3.00 6.06 -1.94
N SER A 264 2.73 5.11 -1.04
CA SER A 264 1.91 3.94 -1.34
C SER A 264 0.53 4.09 -0.73
N LEU A 265 -0.52 3.90 -1.52
CA LEU A 265 -1.93 3.92 -1.11
C LEU A 265 -2.55 2.55 -1.34
N THR A 266 -3.40 2.11 -0.41
CA THR A 266 -4.11 0.83 -0.54
C THR A 266 -5.60 1.00 -0.32
N PHE A 267 -6.37 0.45 -1.25
CA PHE A 267 -7.81 0.53 -1.33
C PHE A 267 -8.41 -0.89 -1.40
N HIS A 268 -9.07 -1.34 -0.32
CA HIS A 268 -9.80 -2.60 -0.33
C HIS A 268 -11.19 -2.43 -0.96
N ASP A 269 -11.59 -3.41 -1.72
CA ASP A 269 -12.83 -3.41 -2.51
C ASP A 269 -14.09 -3.09 -1.69
N ARG A 270 -14.22 -3.66 -0.50
CA ARG A 270 -15.36 -3.47 0.42
C ARG A 270 -15.25 -2.27 1.35
N VAL A 271 -14.08 -1.65 1.48
CA VAL A 271 -13.83 -0.49 2.33
C VAL A 271 -13.82 0.79 1.49
N SER A 272 -12.82 0.94 0.64
CA SER A 272 -12.68 2.12 -0.22
C SER A 272 -13.69 2.19 -1.35
N GLY A 273 -14.36 1.07 -1.69
CA GLY A 273 -15.48 1.05 -2.62
C GLY A 273 -16.79 1.64 -2.08
N THR A 274 -16.87 2.01 -0.79
CA THR A 274 -18.04 2.68 -0.22
C THR A 274 -18.17 4.12 -0.71
N PRO A 275 -19.40 4.70 -0.78
CA PRO A 275 -19.62 6.02 -1.35
C PRO A 275 -18.77 7.12 -0.68
N GLN A 276 -18.69 7.13 0.65
CA GLN A 276 -17.92 8.12 1.40
C GLN A 276 -16.41 7.97 1.16
N MET A 277 -15.92 6.75 1.04
CA MET A 277 -14.48 6.51 0.82
C MET A 277 -14.06 6.79 -0.62
N VAL A 278 -14.89 6.49 -1.62
CA VAL A 278 -14.64 6.90 -3.01
C VAL A 278 -14.58 8.42 -3.11
N ARG A 279 -15.45 9.15 -2.40
CA ARG A 279 -15.39 10.60 -2.34
C ARG A 279 -14.08 11.09 -1.71
N ALA A 280 -13.68 10.53 -0.57
CA ALA A 280 -12.42 10.83 0.08
C ALA A 280 -11.21 10.55 -0.83
N ALA A 281 -11.18 9.39 -1.49
CA ALA A 281 -10.14 9.04 -2.44
C ALA A 281 -10.09 10.02 -3.63
N THR A 282 -11.26 10.47 -4.14
CA THR A 282 -11.34 11.48 -5.20
C THR A 282 -10.70 12.79 -4.78
N GLU A 283 -11.04 13.30 -3.60
CA GLU A 283 -10.52 14.56 -3.07
C GLU A 283 -9.00 14.46 -2.81
N LEU A 284 -8.55 13.32 -2.26
CA LEU A 284 -7.15 13.04 -1.98
C LEU A 284 -6.30 12.99 -3.25
N ILE A 285 -6.72 12.22 -4.24
CA ILE A 285 -5.98 12.11 -5.51
C ILE A 285 -5.99 13.42 -6.27
N THR A 286 -7.12 14.14 -6.30
CA THR A 286 -7.18 15.46 -6.89
C THR A 286 -6.25 16.46 -6.21
N TYR A 287 -6.05 16.35 -4.88
CA TYR A 287 -5.07 17.15 -4.15
C TYR A 287 -3.64 16.84 -4.61
N MET A 288 -3.30 15.57 -4.78
CA MET A 288 -1.97 15.11 -5.18
C MET A 288 -1.62 15.45 -6.64
N GLN A 289 -2.62 15.65 -7.49
CA GLN A 289 -2.45 15.98 -8.91
C GLN A 289 -2.24 17.49 -9.16
N LYS A 290 -2.38 18.34 -8.14
CA LYS A 290 -2.16 19.80 -8.23
C LYS A 290 -0.72 20.19 -7.93
#